data_16f8e461e831cff4fd6d3fa64ff49e37
#
_entry.id   16f8e461e831cff4fd6d3fa64ff49e37
#
_cell.length_a   1.000
_cell.length_b   1.000
_cell.length_c   1.000
_cell.angle_alpha   90.00
_cell.angle_beta   90.00
_cell.angle_gamma   90.00
#
_symmetry.space_group_name_H-M   'P 1'
#
loop_
_entity.id
_entity.type
_entity.pdbx_description
1 polymer ?
#
loop_
_entity_poly.entity_id
_entity_poly.type
_entity_poly.pdbx_seq_one_letter_code
_entity_poly.pdbx_strand_id
1 'polypeptide(L)'
;NELYEHTSEGWVHAFSLDRASGNRRTDWAPVDDLDLLINNVRGRVPSSCIWFGPAPRARNLGGLRGGAPDCISIPALWVDIDVAGERHKATDLPPDLAAGRQLIGRYPAPPTAIVETGGGLQAWWFLDEPLPADQATDLLVRWGATWAAFGAENDWRVDNVFDLARVMRLPGTKNHKTNPVDVTITDWHPERRYTVDELDQWTVDPPAPPT
;
A
#
# COMPACT_ATOMS: atom_id res chain seq x y z
N ASN A 1 8.19 4.01 11.27
CA ASN A 1 7.29 4.24 12.45
C ASN A 1 6.26 5.35 12.16
N GLU A 2 6.60 6.35 11.37
CA GLU A 2 5.77 7.54 11.11
C GLU A 2 4.39 7.22 10.53
N LEU A 3 4.23 6.14 9.74
CA LEU A 3 2.91 5.72 9.26
C LEU A 3 1.91 5.49 10.40
N TYR A 4 2.39 4.95 11.51
CA TYR A 4 1.55 4.60 12.68
C TYR A 4 1.71 5.57 13.86
N GLU A 5 2.33 6.73 13.65
CA GLU A 5 2.63 7.70 14.71
C GLU A 5 1.39 8.07 15.54
N HIS A 6 0.25 8.22 14.87
CA HIS A 6 -1.02 8.59 15.51
C HIS A 6 -1.95 7.38 15.76
N THR A 7 -1.44 6.16 15.59
CA THR A 7 -2.21 4.92 15.84
C THR A 7 -1.84 4.38 17.22
N SER A 8 -2.79 4.43 18.15
CA SER A 8 -2.54 4.09 19.57
C SER A 8 -2.70 2.60 19.89
N GLU A 9 -3.35 1.82 19.01
CA GLU A 9 -3.67 0.41 19.29
C GLU A 9 -3.68 -0.44 18.03
N GLY A 10 -3.63 -1.75 18.23
CA GLY A 10 -3.74 -2.73 17.15
C GLY A 10 -2.43 -3.48 16.89
N TRP A 11 -2.54 -4.40 15.93
CA TRP A 11 -1.46 -5.29 15.51
C TRP A 11 -1.15 -5.12 14.04
N VAL A 12 0.10 -4.95 13.71
CA VAL A 12 0.61 -4.90 12.33
C VAL A 12 1.22 -6.23 11.98
N HIS A 13 1.04 -6.65 10.73
CA HIS A 13 1.66 -7.88 10.25
C HIS A 13 2.57 -7.64 9.06
N ALA A 14 3.59 -8.46 8.93
CA ALA A 14 4.38 -8.63 7.73
C ALA A 14 4.18 -10.06 7.18
N PHE A 15 3.94 -10.14 5.89
CA PHE A 15 3.80 -11.40 5.16
C PHE A 15 5.00 -11.60 4.24
N SER A 16 5.66 -12.73 4.36
CA SER A 16 6.79 -13.12 3.53
C SER A 16 6.47 -14.33 2.65
N LEU A 17 6.99 -14.31 1.43
CA LEU A 17 6.92 -15.42 0.47
C LEU A 17 8.31 -15.63 -0.12
N ASP A 18 8.90 -16.78 0.17
CA ASP A 18 10.07 -17.28 -0.52
C ASP A 18 9.60 -17.91 -1.84
N ARG A 19 9.99 -17.31 -2.96
CA ARG A 19 9.50 -17.74 -4.28
C ARG A 19 10.17 -19.04 -4.77
N ALA A 20 11.34 -19.36 -4.27
CA ALA A 20 12.05 -20.58 -4.65
C ALA A 20 11.45 -21.81 -3.95
N SER A 21 11.18 -21.71 -2.65
CA SER A 21 10.60 -22.80 -1.87
C SER A 21 9.08 -22.80 -1.80
N GLY A 22 8.43 -21.66 -2.12
CA GLY A 22 7.00 -21.45 -1.92
C GLY A 22 6.59 -21.22 -0.46
N ASN A 23 7.55 -21.17 0.47
CA ASN A 23 7.28 -20.98 1.89
C ASN A 23 6.67 -19.62 2.16
N ARG A 24 5.62 -19.62 3.00
CA ARG A 24 4.88 -18.42 3.42
C ARG A 24 4.95 -18.29 4.92
N ARG A 25 5.09 -17.06 5.40
CA ARG A 25 5.06 -16.78 6.83
C ARG A 25 4.44 -15.42 7.10
N THR A 26 3.66 -15.34 8.17
CA THR A 26 3.13 -14.09 8.72
C THR A 26 3.73 -13.87 10.09
N ASP A 27 4.29 -12.68 10.32
CA ASP A 27 4.80 -12.24 11.62
C ASP A 27 3.98 -11.03 12.05
N TRP A 28 3.82 -10.87 13.36
CA TRP A 28 3.01 -9.85 13.98
C TRP A 28 3.78 -9.09 15.03
N ALA A 29 3.47 -7.81 15.16
CA ALA A 29 3.88 -6.99 16.29
C ALA A 29 2.74 -6.02 16.66
N PRO A 30 2.64 -5.58 17.91
CA PRO A 30 1.79 -4.47 18.27
C PRO A 30 2.30 -3.20 17.55
N VAL A 31 1.39 -2.26 17.32
CA VAL A 31 1.68 -1.03 16.54
C VAL A 31 2.74 -0.16 17.22
N ASP A 32 2.89 -0.24 18.52
CA ASP A 32 3.87 0.47 19.33
C ASP A 32 5.25 -0.24 19.42
N ASP A 33 5.39 -1.46 18.84
CA ASP A 33 6.66 -2.20 18.80
C ASP A 33 6.97 -2.72 17.38
N LEU A 34 7.09 -1.82 16.41
CA LEU A 34 7.41 -2.18 15.03
C LEU A 34 8.84 -2.71 14.86
N ASP A 35 9.74 -2.41 15.79
CA ASP A 35 11.10 -2.97 15.79
C ASP A 35 11.07 -4.50 15.95
N LEU A 36 10.15 -5.03 16.74
CA LEU A 36 9.90 -6.47 16.82
C LEU A 36 9.55 -7.05 15.45
N LEU A 37 8.65 -6.39 14.69
CA LEU A 37 8.25 -6.85 13.36
C LEU A 37 9.43 -6.84 12.39
N ILE A 38 10.21 -5.75 12.37
CA ILE A 38 11.40 -5.60 11.52
C ILE A 38 12.44 -6.68 11.85
N ASN A 39 12.71 -6.92 13.13
CA ASN A 39 13.65 -7.96 13.57
C ASN A 39 13.19 -9.36 13.15
N ASN A 40 11.89 -9.64 13.24
CA ASN A 40 11.31 -10.92 12.82
C ASN A 40 11.44 -11.19 11.32
N VAL A 41 11.41 -10.16 10.46
CA VAL A 41 11.47 -10.33 8.99
C VAL A 41 12.87 -10.21 8.42
N ARG A 42 13.80 -9.52 9.10
CA ARG A 42 15.14 -9.17 8.61
C ARG A 42 15.90 -10.34 8.00
N GLY A 43 15.89 -11.50 8.65
CA GLY A 43 16.57 -12.70 8.17
C GLY A 43 16.03 -13.29 6.87
N ARG A 44 14.85 -12.88 6.43
CA ARG A 44 14.21 -13.37 5.20
C ARG A 44 14.32 -12.42 4.01
N VAL A 45 14.77 -11.18 4.23
CA VAL A 45 14.95 -10.19 3.15
C VAL A 45 15.79 -10.70 1.98
N PRO A 46 16.89 -11.47 2.19
CA PRO A 46 17.72 -11.97 1.09
C PRO A 46 17.02 -12.97 0.16
N SER A 47 15.97 -13.66 0.60
CA SER A 47 15.34 -14.75 -0.16
C SER A 47 13.85 -14.56 -0.42
N SER A 48 13.18 -13.64 0.28
CA SER A 48 11.72 -13.55 0.27
C SER A 48 11.23 -12.16 -0.16
N CYS A 49 10.16 -12.16 -0.93
CA CYS A 49 9.31 -10.97 -1.04
C CYS A 49 8.62 -10.72 0.30
N ILE A 50 8.62 -9.48 0.76
CA ILE A 50 7.97 -9.10 2.03
C ILE A 50 6.97 -7.98 1.78
N TRP A 51 5.79 -8.15 2.35
CA TRP A 51 4.71 -7.17 2.36
C TRP A 51 4.27 -6.91 3.80
N PHE A 52 3.62 -5.80 4.04
CA PHE A 52 2.95 -5.50 5.31
C PHE A 52 1.50 -5.10 5.06
N GLY A 53 0.64 -5.29 6.04
CA GLY A 53 -0.74 -4.80 6.01
C GLY A 53 -0.80 -3.39 6.57
N PRO A 54 -1.20 -2.37 5.77
CA PRO A 54 -1.25 -0.98 6.25
C PRO A 54 -2.26 -0.77 7.37
N ALA A 55 -3.43 -1.39 7.27
CA ALA A 55 -4.46 -1.30 8.29
C ALA A 55 -4.11 -2.18 9.50
N PRO A 56 -4.01 -1.65 10.72
CA PRO A 56 -3.85 -2.47 11.92
C PRO A 56 -5.03 -3.41 12.14
N ARG A 57 -4.78 -4.55 12.77
CA ARG A 57 -5.79 -5.55 13.15
C ARG A 57 -6.07 -5.47 14.65
N ALA A 58 -7.28 -5.83 15.05
CA ALA A 58 -7.68 -5.84 16.46
C ALA A 58 -6.83 -6.80 17.33
N ARG A 59 -6.23 -7.82 16.72
CA ARG A 59 -5.43 -8.83 17.43
C ARG A 59 -4.42 -9.53 16.50
N ASN A 60 -3.43 -10.16 17.10
CA ASN A 60 -2.54 -11.10 16.42
C ASN A 60 -3.32 -12.35 15.99
N LEU A 61 -3.26 -12.71 14.73
CA LEU A 61 -3.96 -13.85 14.12
C LEU A 61 -3.00 -15.03 13.80
N GLY A 62 -1.82 -15.05 14.40
CA GLY A 62 -0.84 -16.12 14.24
C GLY A 62 -0.33 -16.23 12.80
N GLY A 63 -0.47 -17.39 12.16
CA GLY A 63 -0.03 -17.63 10.78
C GLY A 63 -0.92 -16.99 9.70
N LEU A 64 -2.06 -16.41 10.04
CA LEU A 64 -3.00 -15.80 9.10
C LEU A 64 -2.72 -14.29 8.97
N ARG A 65 -3.11 -13.68 7.86
CA ARG A 65 -3.03 -12.22 7.63
C ARG A 65 -4.28 -11.47 8.11
N GLY A 66 -5.36 -12.19 8.35
CA GLY A 66 -6.68 -11.61 8.56
C GLY A 66 -7.33 -11.07 7.29
N GLY A 67 -8.58 -10.65 7.43
CA GLY A 67 -9.40 -10.03 6.39
C GLY A 67 -9.85 -8.63 6.78
N ALA A 68 -10.72 -8.03 5.97
CA ALA A 68 -11.31 -6.72 6.26
C ALA A 68 -12.01 -6.63 7.63
N PRO A 69 -12.76 -7.66 8.09
CA PRO A 69 -13.40 -7.62 9.41
C PRO A 69 -12.44 -7.58 10.60
N ASP A 70 -11.16 -7.92 10.39
CA ASP A 70 -10.15 -7.89 11.46
C ASP A 70 -9.51 -6.50 11.60
N CYS A 71 -9.67 -5.61 10.59
CA CYS A 71 -9.08 -4.29 10.56
C CYS A 71 -9.83 -3.33 11.50
N ILE A 72 -9.09 -2.46 12.19
CA ILE A 72 -9.67 -1.47 13.10
C ILE A 72 -9.63 -0.05 12.56
N SER A 73 -8.62 0.27 11.75
CA SER A 73 -8.47 1.60 11.15
C SER A 73 -7.55 1.55 9.93
N ILE A 74 -7.45 2.68 9.22
CA ILE A 74 -6.40 2.94 8.23
C ILE A 74 -5.63 4.20 8.62
N PRO A 75 -4.28 4.18 8.67
CA PRO A 75 -3.45 5.34 8.98
C PRO A 75 -3.11 6.19 7.74
N ALA A 76 -3.48 5.72 6.55
CA ALA A 76 -3.16 6.36 5.27
C ALA A 76 -4.10 5.91 4.17
N LEU A 77 -4.14 6.68 3.08
CA LEU A 77 -4.58 6.22 1.76
C LEU A 77 -3.34 5.87 0.92
N TRP A 78 -3.52 5.00 -0.07
CA TRP A 78 -2.42 4.51 -0.93
C TRP A 78 -2.90 4.24 -2.35
N VAL A 79 -1.94 4.16 -3.28
CA VAL A 79 -2.13 3.63 -4.64
C VAL A 79 -0.93 2.78 -5.00
N ASP A 80 -1.13 1.77 -5.82
CA ASP A 80 -0.08 0.93 -6.42
C ASP A 80 -0.14 1.11 -7.94
N ILE A 81 0.89 1.72 -8.52
CA ILE A 81 1.02 1.99 -9.95
C ILE A 81 2.08 1.05 -10.51
N ASP A 82 1.65 -0.03 -11.11
CA ASP A 82 2.53 -0.90 -11.87
C ASP A 82 2.98 -0.19 -13.17
N VAL A 83 4.22 -0.44 -13.60
CA VAL A 83 4.74 0.07 -14.88
C VAL A 83 5.07 -1.08 -15.83
N ALA A 84 5.06 -0.81 -17.14
CA ALA A 84 5.39 -1.78 -18.16
C ALA A 84 6.81 -2.35 -17.97
N GLY A 85 7.00 -3.62 -18.25
CA GLY A 85 8.30 -4.29 -18.10
C GLY A 85 8.19 -5.79 -17.86
N GLU A 86 9.32 -6.45 -17.67
CA GLU A 86 9.39 -7.91 -17.51
C GLU A 86 8.58 -8.47 -16.32
N ARG A 87 8.27 -7.61 -15.32
CA ARG A 87 7.53 -8.00 -14.12
C ARG A 87 6.03 -8.04 -14.31
N HIS A 88 5.51 -7.36 -15.35
CA HIS A 88 4.09 -7.22 -15.61
C HIS A 88 3.77 -7.65 -17.03
N LYS A 89 2.75 -8.50 -17.19
CA LYS A 89 2.28 -8.98 -18.49
C LYS A 89 1.25 -8.07 -19.13
N ALA A 90 0.69 -7.15 -18.36
CA ALA A 90 -0.30 -6.20 -18.83
C ALA A 90 0.35 -5.19 -19.77
N THR A 91 -0.37 -4.82 -20.82
CA THR A 91 0.08 -3.88 -21.87
C THR A 91 -0.50 -2.49 -21.67
N ASP A 92 -1.47 -2.35 -20.79
CA ASP A 92 -2.21 -1.15 -20.46
C ASP A 92 -1.66 -0.52 -19.14
N LEU A 93 -0.34 -0.39 -19.05
CA LEU A 93 0.36 0.19 -17.90
C LEU A 93 1.16 1.43 -18.33
N PRO A 94 1.44 2.37 -17.41
CA PRO A 94 2.42 3.42 -17.66
C PRO A 94 3.73 2.84 -18.22
N PRO A 95 4.34 3.46 -19.25
CA PRO A 95 5.51 2.89 -19.91
C PRO A 95 6.74 2.79 -19.01
N ASP A 96 6.86 3.66 -18.02
CA ASP A 96 8.00 3.73 -17.12
C ASP A 96 7.65 4.41 -15.78
N LEU A 97 8.64 4.49 -14.87
CA LEU A 97 8.47 5.14 -13.58
C LEU A 97 8.18 6.65 -13.69
N ALA A 98 8.68 7.34 -14.73
CA ALA A 98 8.42 8.76 -14.92
C ALA A 98 6.95 9.00 -15.25
N ALA A 99 6.37 8.19 -16.13
CA ALA A 99 4.94 8.23 -16.44
C ALA A 99 4.08 7.85 -15.21
N GLY A 100 4.50 6.86 -14.42
CA GLY A 100 3.86 6.52 -13.15
C GLY A 100 3.86 7.69 -12.15
N ARG A 101 4.98 8.41 -12.05
CA ARG A 101 5.07 9.63 -11.20
C ARG A 101 4.19 10.76 -11.71
N GLN A 102 4.10 10.94 -13.04
CA GLN A 102 3.17 11.93 -13.64
C GLN A 102 1.72 11.59 -13.31
N LEU A 103 1.36 10.30 -13.34
CA LEU A 103 0.02 9.84 -12.93
C LEU A 103 -0.25 10.15 -11.45
N ILE A 104 0.70 9.86 -10.54
CA ILE A 104 0.60 10.21 -9.12
C ILE A 104 0.43 11.72 -8.93
N GLY A 105 1.18 12.53 -9.68
CA GLY A 105 1.12 14.00 -9.65
C GLY A 105 -0.19 14.62 -10.14
N ARG A 106 -1.12 13.83 -10.67
CA ARG A 106 -2.47 14.31 -11.04
C ARG A 106 -3.36 14.55 -9.82
N TYR A 107 -3.08 13.85 -8.74
CA TYR A 107 -3.81 14.07 -7.51
C TYR A 107 -3.39 15.41 -6.89
N PRO A 108 -4.34 16.32 -6.57
CA PRO A 108 -4.02 17.69 -6.14
C PRO A 108 -3.20 17.77 -4.84
N ALA A 109 -3.39 16.82 -3.93
CA ALA A 109 -2.58 16.72 -2.72
C ALA A 109 -1.33 15.86 -3.01
N PRO A 110 -0.09 16.38 -2.85
CA PRO A 110 1.10 15.59 -3.09
C PRO A 110 1.25 14.47 -2.05
N PRO A 111 1.81 13.29 -2.41
CA PRO A 111 1.93 12.19 -1.45
C PRO A 111 2.91 12.51 -0.31
N THR A 112 2.71 11.87 0.84
CA THR A 112 3.64 11.88 1.97
C THR A 112 4.88 11.06 1.65
N ALA A 113 4.70 9.93 0.95
CA ALA A 113 5.80 9.06 0.55
C ALA A 113 5.56 8.42 -0.81
N ILE A 114 6.65 8.18 -1.55
CA ILE A 114 6.65 7.31 -2.73
C ILE A 114 7.69 6.22 -2.53
N VAL A 115 7.29 4.98 -2.80
CA VAL A 115 8.12 3.78 -2.71
C VAL A 115 8.28 3.18 -4.10
N GLU A 116 9.50 3.02 -4.58
CA GLU A 116 9.80 2.21 -5.76
C GLU A 116 9.86 0.74 -5.39
N THR A 117 9.04 -0.08 -6.05
CA THR A 117 8.86 -1.50 -5.73
C THR A 117 9.67 -2.43 -6.65
N GLY A 118 10.41 -1.85 -7.59
CA GLY A 118 11.14 -2.55 -8.64
C GLY A 118 10.27 -3.00 -9.82
N GLY A 119 8.96 -2.79 -9.77
CA GLY A 119 8.02 -3.03 -10.86
C GLY A 119 6.98 -1.91 -11.00
N GLY A 120 7.09 -0.89 -10.16
CA GLY A 120 6.15 0.22 -10.11
C GLY A 120 6.38 1.10 -8.89
N LEU A 121 5.38 1.87 -8.54
CA LEU A 121 5.38 2.88 -7.49
C LEU A 121 4.22 2.65 -6.53
N GLN A 122 4.48 2.77 -5.24
CA GLN A 122 3.44 2.89 -4.22
C GLN A 122 3.49 4.31 -3.65
N ALA A 123 2.41 5.07 -3.81
CA ALA A 123 2.30 6.39 -3.22
C ALA A 123 1.36 6.37 -2.03
N TRP A 124 1.67 7.18 -1.02
CA TRP A 124 1.05 7.16 0.29
C TRP A 124 0.67 8.57 0.73
N TRP A 125 -0.54 8.72 1.28
CA TRP A 125 -1.03 9.93 1.92
C TRP A 125 -1.35 9.59 3.37
N PHE A 126 -0.48 10.01 4.29
CA PHE A 126 -0.66 9.74 5.71
C PHE A 126 -1.77 10.63 6.26
N LEU A 127 -2.64 10.05 7.07
CA LEU A 127 -3.70 10.78 7.74
C LEU A 127 -3.19 11.41 9.03
N ASP A 128 -3.75 12.56 9.40
CA ASP A 128 -3.50 13.21 10.69
C ASP A 128 -3.98 12.32 11.83
N GLU A 129 -5.13 11.68 11.65
CA GLU A 129 -5.69 10.70 12.56
C GLU A 129 -6.12 9.45 11.79
N PRO A 130 -5.89 8.24 12.34
CA PRO A 130 -6.34 7.02 11.70
C PRO A 130 -7.86 7.00 11.52
N LEU A 131 -8.32 6.73 10.30
CA LEU A 131 -9.74 6.61 9.99
C LEU A 131 -10.24 5.22 10.43
N PRO A 132 -11.30 5.13 11.28
CA PRO A 132 -11.92 3.86 11.66
C PRO A 132 -12.32 3.01 10.45
N ALA A 133 -12.13 1.68 10.56
CA ALA A 133 -12.32 0.76 9.43
C ALA A 133 -13.75 0.75 8.88
N ASP A 134 -14.75 0.93 9.73
CA ASP A 134 -16.17 1.02 9.35
C ASP A 134 -16.50 2.29 8.55
N GLN A 135 -15.72 3.35 8.70
CA GLN A 135 -15.83 4.60 7.93
C GLN A 135 -14.94 4.61 6.68
N ALA A 136 -13.90 3.77 6.65
CA ALA A 136 -12.89 3.79 5.59
C ALA A 136 -13.36 3.14 4.27
N THR A 137 -14.32 2.23 4.32
CA THR A 137 -14.71 1.42 3.15
C THR A 137 -15.21 2.28 1.99
N ASP A 138 -16.11 3.21 2.25
CA ASP A 138 -16.69 4.08 1.21
C ASP A 138 -15.63 5.03 0.64
N LEU A 139 -14.75 5.57 1.47
CA LEU A 139 -13.64 6.39 1.03
C LEU A 139 -12.68 5.60 0.14
N LEU A 140 -12.31 4.38 0.52
CA LEU A 140 -11.45 3.51 -0.31
C LEU A 140 -12.07 3.19 -1.67
N VAL A 141 -13.39 3.04 -1.75
CA VAL A 141 -14.11 2.84 -3.03
C VAL A 141 -14.01 4.08 -3.91
N ARG A 142 -14.28 5.28 -3.38
CA ARG A 142 -14.14 6.54 -4.14
C ARG A 142 -12.67 6.81 -4.50
N TRP A 143 -11.75 6.55 -3.59
CA TRP A 143 -10.31 6.66 -3.83
C TRP A 143 -9.88 5.78 -5.01
N GLY A 144 -10.34 4.53 -5.04
CA GLY A 144 -10.09 3.61 -6.16
C GLY A 144 -10.70 4.07 -7.48
N ALA A 145 -11.92 4.59 -7.45
CA ALA A 145 -12.58 5.15 -8.64
C ALA A 145 -11.80 6.34 -9.21
N THR A 146 -11.26 7.20 -8.34
CA THR A 146 -10.44 8.34 -8.73
C THR A 146 -9.17 7.90 -9.46
N TRP A 147 -8.44 6.93 -8.92
CA TRP A 147 -7.23 6.42 -9.56
C TRP A 147 -7.50 5.67 -10.86
N ALA A 148 -8.62 4.93 -10.92
CA ALA A 148 -9.07 4.31 -12.15
C ALA A 148 -9.41 5.35 -13.24
N ALA A 149 -10.05 6.46 -12.87
CA ALA A 149 -10.36 7.56 -13.79
C ALA A 149 -9.08 8.23 -14.31
N PHE A 150 -8.11 8.54 -13.44
CA PHE A 150 -6.82 9.10 -13.86
C PHE A 150 -6.03 8.18 -14.80
N GLY A 151 -6.04 6.89 -14.53
CA GLY A 151 -5.44 5.89 -15.42
C GLY A 151 -6.11 5.86 -16.78
N ALA A 152 -7.44 5.81 -16.81
CA ALA A 152 -8.23 5.70 -18.04
C ALA A 152 -8.01 6.84 -19.03
N GLU A 153 -7.65 8.05 -18.57
CA GLU A 153 -7.33 9.17 -19.46
C GLU A 153 -6.10 8.95 -20.35
N ASN A 154 -5.26 7.96 -20.01
CA ASN A 154 -4.09 7.57 -20.77
C ASN A 154 -4.18 6.11 -21.25
N ASP A 155 -5.35 5.49 -21.21
CA ASP A 155 -5.56 4.07 -21.46
C ASP A 155 -4.73 3.17 -20.53
N TRP A 156 -4.41 3.63 -19.32
CA TRP A 156 -3.66 2.87 -18.32
C TRP A 156 -4.57 2.29 -17.25
N ARG A 157 -4.30 1.06 -16.89
CA ARG A 157 -4.93 0.39 -15.76
C ARG A 157 -4.20 0.73 -14.46
N VAL A 158 -4.97 1.03 -13.43
CA VAL A 158 -4.52 1.05 -12.05
C VAL A 158 -5.09 -0.17 -11.34
N ASP A 159 -4.24 -0.94 -10.64
CA ASP A 159 -4.69 -2.13 -9.93
C ASP A 159 -5.61 -1.76 -8.76
N ASN A 160 -6.69 -2.52 -8.60
CA ASN A 160 -7.62 -2.33 -7.48
C ASN A 160 -6.99 -2.89 -6.19
N VAL A 161 -6.32 -2.01 -5.47
CA VAL A 161 -5.66 -2.29 -4.18
C VAL A 161 -6.35 -1.61 -3.00
N PHE A 162 -7.55 -1.11 -3.22
CA PHE A 162 -8.27 -0.22 -2.31
C PHE A 162 -9.21 -1.00 -1.39
N ASP A 163 -8.65 -1.89 -0.58
CA ASP A 163 -9.37 -2.65 0.42
C ASP A 163 -8.61 -2.71 1.74
N LEU A 164 -9.35 -2.85 2.85
CA LEU A 164 -8.79 -2.86 4.21
C LEU A 164 -7.77 -3.97 4.46
N ALA A 165 -7.92 -5.11 3.78
CA ALA A 165 -7.05 -6.29 3.98
C ALA A 165 -5.79 -6.27 3.12
N ARG A 166 -5.58 -5.18 2.36
CA ARG A 166 -4.45 -5.03 1.43
C ARG A 166 -3.11 -5.25 2.11
N VAL A 167 -2.18 -5.79 1.34
CA VAL A 167 -0.76 -5.83 1.70
C VAL A 167 0.06 -5.08 0.66
N MET A 168 0.99 -4.26 1.13
CA MET A 168 1.86 -3.41 0.34
C MET A 168 3.31 -3.81 0.54
N ARG A 169 4.18 -3.53 -0.43
CA ARG A 169 5.60 -3.85 -0.31
C ARG A 169 6.25 -3.14 0.86
N LEU A 170 7.01 -3.89 1.66
CA LEU A 170 7.72 -3.31 2.79
C LEU A 170 9.02 -2.65 2.30
N PRO A 171 9.21 -1.34 2.48
CA PRO A 171 10.46 -0.65 2.17
C PRO A 171 11.65 -1.24 2.95
N GLY A 172 12.84 -1.15 2.36
CA GLY A 172 14.06 -1.75 2.94
C GLY A 172 14.17 -3.26 2.70
N THR A 173 13.29 -3.84 1.88
CA THR A 173 13.31 -5.25 1.49
C THR A 173 13.61 -5.42 0.00
N LYS A 174 13.48 -6.64 -0.52
CA LYS A 174 13.68 -6.93 -1.94
C LYS A 174 12.42 -7.50 -2.59
N ASN A 175 12.20 -7.10 -3.84
CA ASN A 175 11.21 -7.72 -4.71
C ASN A 175 11.87 -8.86 -5.50
N HIS A 176 11.56 -10.10 -5.14
CA HIS A 176 12.07 -11.32 -5.78
C HIS A 176 11.13 -11.87 -6.87
N LYS A 177 10.26 -11.06 -7.48
CA LYS A 177 9.32 -11.51 -8.53
C LYS A 177 10.08 -11.98 -9.78
N THR A 178 11.19 -11.31 -10.10
CA THR A 178 12.19 -11.66 -11.11
C THR A 178 13.58 -11.53 -10.48
N ASN A 179 14.58 -10.96 -11.16
CA ASN A 179 15.85 -10.61 -10.50
C ASN A 179 15.57 -9.70 -9.30
N PRO A 180 16.17 -9.98 -8.12
CA PRO A 180 15.92 -9.20 -6.92
C PRO A 180 16.26 -7.71 -7.11
N VAL A 181 15.31 -6.84 -6.75
CA VAL A 181 15.47 -5.38 -6.78
C VAL A 181 15.05 -4.82 -5.43
N ASP A 182 15.73 -3.80 -4.97
CA ASP A 182 15.42 -3.15 -3.71
C ASP A 182 14.06 -2.44 -3.76
N VAL A 183 13.34 -2.49 -2.65
CA VAL A 183 12.12 -1.73 -2.41
C VAL A 183 12.54 -0.50 -1.59
N THR A 184 12.52 0.67 -2.21
CA THR A 184 13.10 1.90 -1.64
C THR A 184 12.12 3.04 -1.57
N ILE A 185 12.18 3.81 -0.47
CA ILE A 185 11.49 5.10 -0.39
C ILE A 185 12.30 6.10 -1.20
N THR A 186 11.68 6.73 -2.18
CA THR A 186 12.33 7.71 -3.07
C THR A 186 11.88 9.14 -2.81
N ASP A 187 10.70 9.31 -2.22
CA ASP A 187 10.19 10.60 -1.75
C ASP A 187 9.69 10.42 -0.33
N TRP A 188 10.05 11.34 0.57
CA TRP A 188 9.74 11.21 1.99
C TRP A 188 9.50 12.56 2.64
N HIS A 189 8.25 12.81 3.04
CA HIS A 189 7.75 14.03 3.64
C HIS A 189 6.85 13.70 4.82
N PRO A 190 7.37 13.14 5.93
CA PRO A 190 6.56 12.64 7.04
C PRO A 190 5.75 13.72 7.75
N GLU A 191 6.17 14.98 7.64
CA GLU A 191 5.45 16.16 8.12
C GLU A 191 4.18 16.46 7.31
N ARG A 192 4.05 15.87 6.11
CA ARG A 192 2.91 16.07 5.24
C ARG A 192 1.84 15.05 5.58
N ARG A 193 0.85 15.48 6.34
CA ARG A 193 -0.30 14.68 6.73
C ARG A 193 -1.59 15.38 6.30
N TYR A 194 -2.66 14.64 6.25
CA TYR A 194 -3.93 15.11 5.72
C TYR A 194 -5.08 14.69 6.61
N THR A 195 -6.07 15.55 6.72
CA THR A 195 -7.40 15.14 7.16
C THR A 195 -8.08 14.32 6.07
N VAL A 196 -9.07 13.52 6.46
CA VAL A 196 -9.90 12.76 5.50
C VAL A 196 -10.58 13.72 4.52
N ASP A 197 -11.12 14.85 4.98
CA ASP A 197 -11.83 15.82 4.16
C ASP A 197 -10.92 16.47 3.11
N GLU A 198 -9.66 16.76 3.45
CA GLU A 198 -8.67 17.29 2.49
C GLU A 198 -8.37 16.31 1.34
N LEU A 199 -8.46 15.02 1.59
CA LEU A 199 -8.26 14.03 0.54
C LEU A 199 -9.59 13.70 -0.17
N ASP A 200 -10.69 13.54 0.55
CA ASP A 200 -11.97 13.11 -0.03
C ASP A 200 -12.58 14.14 -0.99
N GLN A 201 -12.34 15.44 -0.78
CA GLN A 201 -12.87 16.52 -1.65
C GLN A 201 -12.50 16.36 -3.14
N TRP A 202 -11.46 15.61 -3.45
CA TRP A 202 -10.98 15.37 -4.82
C TRP A 202 -11.32 13.98 -5.35
N THR A 203 -12.01 13.17 -4.56
CA THR A 203 -12.43 11.84 -5.01
C THR A 203 -13.65 11.91 -5.94
N VAL A 204 -13.81 10.90 -6.74
CA VAL A 204 -14.99 10.74 -7.62
C VAL A 204 -15.79 9.50 -7.21
N ASP A 205 -17.08 9.55 -7.42
CA ASP A 205 -17.93 8.39 -7.21
C ASP A 205 -17.62 7.27 -8.23
N PRO A 206 -17.69 6.01 -7.81
CA PRO A 206 -17.54 4.91 -8.73
C PRO A 206 -18.65 4.94 -9.79
N PRO A 207 -18.39 4.46 -11.03
CA PRO A 207 -19.42 4.36 -12.06
C PRO A 207 -20.56 3.47 -11.57
N ALA A 208 -21.78 3.83 -11.96
CA ALA A 208 -22.95 3.01 -11.65
C ALA A 208 -22.75 1.56 -12.16
N PRO A 209 -23.17 0.54 -11.41
CA PRO A 209 -23.08 -0.83 -11.87
C PRO A 209 -23.83 -0.98 -13.20
N PRO A 210 -23.32 -1.79 -14.14
CA PRO A 210 -24.01 -2.03 -15.40
C PRO A 210 -25.41 -2.60 -15.12
N THR A 211 -26.43 -2.01 -15.73
CA THR A 211 -27.82 -2.47 -15.69
C THR A 211 -28.01 -3.76 -16.45
#